data_392e8b36adb124ece8dfadc934b4a5b6
#
_entry.id   392e8b36adb124ece8dfadc934b4a5b6
#
_cell.length_a   1.000
_cell.length_b   1.000
_cell.length_c   1.000
_cell.angle_alpha   90.00
_cell.angle_beta   90.00
_cell.angle_gamma   90.00
#
_symmetry.space_group_name_H-M   'P 1'
#
loop_
_entity.id
_entity.type
_entity.pdbx_description
1 polymer ?
#
loop_
_entity_poly.entity_id
_entity_poly.type
_entity_poly.pdbx_seq_one_letter_code
_entity_poly.pdbx_strand_id
1 'polypeptide(L)'
;KKKKNSTDFGDVTRGVAKGSAQCASRTRGLIAGGHPSAQDEIDFVTIASTGNSADFGDLSAGRGYLAGANNATRGVFGGSWSPARTNTIDYVTISQTGNAVDFGDLTLARQTDATFESPTRGFWAGGATEPNSLFHDNIDFVITSTLGNATDFGNLITGTFARVGCSNALRGLIGGGYGSPANNNTL
;
A
#
# COMPACT_ATOMS: atom_id res chain seq x y z
N LYS A 1 -14.67 31.33 12.96
CA LYS A 1 -14.62 30.61 11.66
C LYS A 1 -15.58 29.43 11.75
N LYS A 2 -16.59 29.34 10.85
CA LYS A 2 -17.43 28.14 10.73
C LYS A 2 -16.54 26.96 10.33
N LYS A 3 -16.56 25.88 11.12
CA LYS A 3 -15.96 24.61 10.70
C LYS A 3 -16.75 24.10 9.50
N LYS A 4 -16.11 23.85 8.38
CA LYS A 4 -16.72 23.13 7.26
C LYS A 4 -16.69 21.65 7.61
N ASN A 5 -17.83 20.99 7.54
CA ASN A 5 -17.89 19.52 7.60
C ASN A 5 -17.31 18.93 6.31
N SER A 6 -16.78 17.69 6.39
CA SER A 6 -16.47 16.93 5.21
C SER A 6 -17.75 16.66 4.41
N THR A 7 -17.62 16.59 3.10
CA THR A 7 -18.69 16.17 2.19
C THR A 7 -18.37 14.76 1.71
N ASP A 8 -19.40 13.99 1.45
CA ASP A 8 -19.27 12.70 0.83
C ASP A 8 -18.65 12.85 -0.56
N PHE A 9 -17.66 12.00 -0.88
CA PHE A 9 -17.02 11.98 -2.19
C PHE A 9 -17.71 11.00 -3.14
N GLY A 10 -18.11 9.83 -2.65
CA GLY A 10 -18.74 8.73 -3.38
C GLY A 10 -18.37 7.37 -2.77
N ASP A 11 -18.95 6.33 -3.33
CA ASP A 11 -18.79 4.95 -2.88
C ASP A 11 -17.77 4.18 -3.75
N VAL A 12 -17.12 3.17 -3.16
CA VAL A 12 -16.34 2.17 -3.90
C VAL A 12 -17.29 1.16 -4.57
N THR A 13 -16.87 0.55 -5.69
CA THR A 13 -17.73 -0.40 -6.46
C THR A 13 -18.05 -1.66 -5.67
N ARG A 14 -17.16 -2.04 -4.77
CA ARG A 14 -17.26 -3.24 -3.93
C ARG A 14 -17.66 -2.89 -2.51
N GLY A 15 -18.18 -3.86 -1.79
CA GLY A 15 -18.53 -3.71 -0.37
C GLY A 15 -17.31 -3.42 0.51
N VAL A 16 -17.50 -3.46 1.83
CA VAL A 16 -16.44 -3.11 2.80
C VAL A 16 -15.16 -3.91 2.55
N ALA A 17 -14.12 -3.24 2.10
CA ALA A 17 -12.78 -3.79 1.95
C ALA A 17 -11.86 -3.22 3.04
N LYS A 18 -11.44 -4.08 3.98
CA LYS A 18 -10.42 -3.75 4.98
C LYS A 18 -9.04 -4.11 4.44
N GLY A 19 -8.03 -3.36 4.85
CA GLY A 19 -6.64 -3.68 4.46
C GLY A 19 -6.41 -3.64 2.95
N SER A 20 -7.11 -2.75 2.24
CA SER A 20 -6.82 -2.42 0.85
C SER A 20 -5.61 -1.49 0.75
N ALA A 21 -4.83 -1.63 -0.32
CA ALA A 21 -3.76 -0.72 -0.67
C ALA A 21 -4.30 0.52 -1.39
N GLN A 22 -3.58 1.61 -1.25
CA GLN A 22 -3.93 2.86 -1.92
C GLN A 22 -2.71 3.46 -2.59
N CYS A 23 -2.91 4.09 -3.73
CA CYS A 23 -1.93 4.94 -4.37
C CYS A 23 -2.62 6.01 -5.21
N ALA A 24 -1.92 7.06 -5.61
CA ALA A 24 -2.55 8.14 -6.35
C ALA A 24 -1.58 8.85 -7.30
N SER A 25 -2.16 9.43 -8.34
CA SER A 25 -1.54 10.48 -9.13
C SER A 25 -2.22 11.82 -8.81
N ARG A 26 -1.92 12.85 -9.58
CA ARG A 26 -2.63 14.15 -9.47
C ARG A 26 -4.10 14.09 -9.89
N THR A 27 -4.49 13.08 -10.65
CA THR A 27 -5.83 13.00 -11.28
C THR A 27 -6.65 11.81 -10.82
N ARG A 28 -6.01 10.73 -10.40
CA ARG A 28 -6.66 9.47 -9.99
C ARG A 28 -6.16 9.00 -8.64
N GLY A 29 -7.08 8.55 -7.80
CA GLY A 29 -6.82 7.73 -6.63
C GLY A 29 -7.19 6.28 -6.95
N LEU A 30 -6.34 5.32 -6.59
CA LEU A 30 -6.55 3.89 -6.76
C LEU A 30 -6.72 3.22 -5.41
N ILE A 31 -7.58 2.21 -5.36
CA ILE A 31 -7.85 1.37 -4.19
C ILE A 31 -7.78 -0.08 -4.67
N ALA A 32 -6.84 -0.87 -4.15
CA ALA A 32 -6.56 -2.22 -4.63
C ALA A 32 -6.67 -3.28 -3.54
N GLY A 33 -7.20 -4.45 -3.90
CA GLY A 33 -7.29 -5.60 -3.02
C GLY A 33 -8.22 -5.39 -1.81
N GLY A 34 -8.14 -6.25 -0.82
CA GLY A 34 -8.90 -6.11 0.43
C GLY A 34 -9.32 -7.43 1.06
N HIS A 35 -9.88 -7.32 2.26
CA HIS A 35 -10.37 -8.41 3.10
C HIS A 35 -11.86 -8.12 3.44
N PRO A 36 -12.75 -9.15 3.64
CA PRO A 36 -12.43 -10.52 4.07
C PRO A 36 -12.19 -11.55 2.96
N SER A 37 -12.48 -11.27 1.71
CA SER A 37 -12.46 -12.28 0.65
C SER A 37 -11.20 -12.31 -0.21
N ALA A 38 -10.12 -11.64 0.21
CA ALA A 38 -8.88 -11.56 -0.58
C ALA A 38 -9.17 -11.11 -2.02
N GLN A 39 -9.67 -9.89 -2.15
CA GLN A 39 -10.12 -9.30 -3.41
C GLN A 39 -8.93 -8.96 -4.32
N ASP A 40 -9.11 -9.10 -5.63
CA ASP A 40 -8.15 -8.71 -6.65
C ASP A 40 -8.50 -7.40 -7.36
N GLU A 41 -9.73 -6.92 -7.23
CA GLU A 41 -10.19 -5.73 -7.89
C GLU A 41 -9.36 -4.49 -7.54
N ILE A 42 -9.12 -3.66 -8.52
CA ILE A 42 -8.56 -2.30 -8.39
C ILE A 42 -9.63 -1.33 -8.83
N ASP A 43 -10.05 -0.47 -7.93
CA ASP A 43 -10.95 0.64 -8.21
C ASP A 43 -10.18 1.95 -8.39
N PHE A 44 -10.76 2.88 -9.13
CA PHE A 44 -10.24 4.24 -9.19
C PHE A 44 -11.33 5.31 -9.03
N VAL A 45 -10.91 6.45 -8.53
CA VAL A 45 -11.71 7.68 -8.50
C VAL A 45 -10.98 8.80 -9.25
N THR A 46 -11.73 9.69 -9.89
CA THR A 46 -11.20 10.94 -10.45
C THR A 46 -11.17 11.99 -9.35
N ILE A 47 -9.98 12.45 -8.94
CA ILE A 47 -9.81 13.33 -7.76
C ILE A 47 -10.49 14.69 -7.94
N ALA A 48 -10.57 15.20 -9.17
CA ALA A 48 -11.11 16.52 -9.47
C ALA A 48 -12.65 16.61 -9.36
N SER A 49 -13.35 15.49 -9.30
CA SER A 49 -14.83 15.45 -9.26
C SER A 49 -15.30 14.41 -8.26
N THR A 50 -16.33 14.75 -7.47
CA THR A 50 -17.03 13.77 -6.64
C THR A 50 -17.76 12.76 -7.51
N GLY A 51 -17.85 11.53 -7.02
CA GLY A 51 -18.54 10.42 -7.70
C GLY A 51 -18.00 9.09 -7.21
N ASN A 52 -18.75 8.04 -7.49
CA ASN A 52 -18.35 6.68 -7.13
C ASN A 52 -17.10 6.25 -7.88
N SER A 53 -16.38 5.30 -7.32
CA SER A 53 -15.27 4.66 -8.03
C SER A 53 -15.76 3.91 -9.26
N ALA A 54 -14.85 3.66 -10.16
CA ALA A 54 -15.05 2.80 -11.32
C ALA A 54 -13.98 1.71 -11.32
N ASP A 55 -14.28 0.62 -11.98
CA ASP A 55 -13.35 -0.48 -12.20
C ASP A 55 -12.11 0.02 -12.97
N PHE A 56 -10.94 -0.32 -12.45
CA PHE A 56 -9.64 -0.06 -13.07
C PHE A 56 -9.08 -1.32 -13.75
N GLY A 57 -9.27 -2.50 -13.15
CA GLY A 57 -8.71 -3.79 -13.47
C GLY A 57 -8.38 -4.58 -12.21
N ASP A 58 -7.56 -5.61 -12.32
CA ASP A 58 -7.29 -6.57 -11.24
C ASP A 58 -5.80 -6.64 -10.87
N LEU A 59 -5.51 -6.99 -9.63
CA LEU A 59 -4.20 -7.47 -9.19
C LEU A 59 -3.90 -8.83 -9.84
N SER A 60 -2.65 -9.26 -9.84
CA SER A 60 -2.26 -10.61 -10.31
C SER A 60 -2.89 -11.75 -9.51
N ALA A 61 -3.28 -11.49 -8.27
CA ALA A 61 -4.01 -12.41 -7.39
C ALA A 61 -4.75 -11.64 -6.30
N GLY A 62 -5.87 -12.18 -5.83
CA GLY A 62 -6.63 -11.62 -4.73
C GLY A 62 -5.84 -11.57 -3.43
N ARG A 63 -5.71 -10.37 -2.83
CA ARG A 63 -4.90 -10.11 -1.63
C ARG A 63 -5.55 -9.09 -0.72
N GLY A 64 -5.38 -9.30 0.60
CA GLY A 64 -5.76 -8.34 1.62
C GLY A 64 -4.59 -8.00 2.53
N TYR A 65 -4.63 -6.83 3.16
CA TYR A 65 -3.57 -6.28 4.01
C TYR A 65 -2.24 -6.16 3.25
N LEU A 66 -2.33 -5.60 2.08
CA LEU A 66 -1.23 -5.17 1.24
C LEU A 66 -1.07 -3.66 1.35
N ALA A 67 0.04 -3.12 0.91
CA ALA A 67 0.29 -1.70 0.95
C ALA A 67 0.77 -1.16 -0.40
N GLY A 68 0.39 0.07 -0.72
CA GLY A 68 0.68 0.70 -2.00
C GLY A 68 1.61 1.89 -1.88
N ALA A 69 2.51 2.02 -2.83
CA ALA A 69 3.34 3.20 -3.04
C ALA A 69 3.26 3.61 -4.52
N ASN A 70 3.67 4.83 -4.84
CA ASN A 70 3.56 5.30 -6.21
C ASN A 70 4.62 6.35 -6.57
N ASN A 71 4.73 6.59 -7.86
CA ASN A 71 5.24 7.85 -8.40
C ASN A 71 4.13 8.52 -9.24
N ALA A 72 4.47 9.54 -10.01
CA ALA A 72 3.49 10.27 -10.82
C ALA A 72 2.78 9.40 -11.88
N THR A 73 3.34 8.25 -12.26
CA THR A 73 2.87 7.42 -13.39
C THR A 73 2.51 6.00 -12.99
N ARG A 74 3.17 5.40 -12.01
CA ARG A 74 2.98 4.01 -11.58
C ARG A 74 2.52 3.93 -10.15
N GLY A 75 1.50 3.08 -9.91
CA GLY A 75 1.15 2.54 -8.61
C GLY A 75 1.76 1.15 -8.46
N VAL A 76 2.34 0.85 -7.32
CA VAL A 76 2.93 -0.44 -6.97
C VAL A 76 2.29 -0.95 -5.67
N PHE A 77 1.93 -2.23 -5.62
CA PHE A 77 1.19 -2.86 -4.52
C PHE A 77 1.96 -4.08 -4.03
N GLY A 78 2.41 -4.06 -2.78
CA GLY A 78 3.29 -5.12 -2.26
C GLY A 78 2.78 -5.78 -0.99
N GLY A 79 3.15 -7.07 -0.84
CA GLY A 79 2.85 -7.87 0.33
C GLY A 79 1.40 -8.35 0.43
N SER A 80 1.11 -9.10 1.49
CA SER A 80 -0.24 -9.57 1.82
C SER A 80 -0.27 -10.26 3.18
N TRP A 81 -1.45 -10.31 3.80
CA TRP A 81 -1.77 -11.23 4.90
C TRP A 81 -2.76 -12.31 4.48
N SER A 82 -3.70 -12.01 3.60
CA SER A 82 -4.80 -12.90 3.20
C SER A 82 -4.80 -13.10 1.68
N PRO A 83 -4.96 -14.32 1.15
CA PRO A 83 -5.19 -15.58 1.86
C PRO A 83 -3.91 -16.12 2.52
N ALA A 84 -2.75 -15.66 2.10
CA ALA A 84 -1.43 -16.00 2.64
C ALA A 84 -0.50 -14.78 2.59
N ARG A 85 0.56 -14.81 3.35
CA ARG A 85 1.62 -13.80 3.24
C ARG A 85 2.41 -14.01 1.97
N THR A 86 2.58 -12.94 1.19
CA THR A 86 3.33 -12.96 -0.06
C THR A 86 4.38 -11.86 -0.08
N ASN A 87 5.39 -12.03 -0.90
CA ASN A 87 6.37 -11.01 -1.24
C ASN A 87 6.07 -10.31 -2.57
N THR A 88 5.07 -10.77 -3.31
CA THR A 88 4.72 -10.24 -4.64
C THR A 88 4.47 -8.75 -4.62
N ILE A 89 5.05 -8.05 -5.58
CA ILE A 89 4.78 -6.66 -5.90
C ILE A 89 4.14 -6.61 -7.28
N ASP A 90 2.93 -6.08 -7.37
CA ASP A 90 2.26 -5.77 -8.63
C ASP A 90 2.38 -4.29 -8.96
N TYR A 91 2.30 -3.92 -10.23
CA TYR A 91 2.21 -2.53 -10.63
C TYR A 91 1.15 -2.27 -11.71
N VAL A 92 0.70 -1.03 -11.75
CA VAL A 92 -0.17 -0.49 -12.80
C VAL A 92 0.35 0.86 -13.30
N THR A 93 -0.01 1.22 -14.53
CA THR A 93 0.13 2.59 -15.04
C THR A 93 -1.12 3.38 -14.67
N ILE A 94 -1.05 4.32 -13.74
CA ILE A 94 -2.23 4.99 -13.12
C ILE A 94 -3.13 5.69 -14.16
N SER A 95 -2.57 6.20 -15.25
CA SER A 95 -3.34 6.92 -16.28
C SER A 95 -4.16 6.01 -17.20
N GLN A 96 -3.93 4.70 -17.19
CA GLN A 96 -4.55 3.74 -18.11
C GLN A 96 -5.14 2.57 -17.33
N THR A 97 -6.43 2.31 -17.48
CA THR A 97 -7.10 1.15 -16.90
C THR A 97 -6.57 -0.16 -17.49
N GLY A 98 -6.54 -1.20 -16.69
CA GLY A 98 -6.06 -2.53 -17.05
C GLY A 98 -5.50 -3.27 -15.84
N ASN A 99 -5.32 -4.57 -15.99
CA ASN A 99 -4.84 -5.42 -14.92
C ASN A 99 -3.40 -5.10 -14.56
N ALA A 100 -3.07 -5.31 -13.30
CA ALA A 100 -1.72 -5.20 -12.79
C ALA A 100 -0.81 -6.28 -13.38
N VAL A 101 0.46 -5.94 -13.49
CA VAL A 101 1.52 -6.84 -13.97
C VAL A 101 2.53 -7.03 -12.85
N ASP A 102 3.14 -8.19 -12.81
CA ASP A 102 4.22 -8.48 -11.87
C ASP A 102 5.35 -7.44 -12.02
N PHE A 103 5.75 -6.89 -10.88
CA PHE A 103 6.86 -5.94 -10.76
C PHE A 103 8.13 -6.62 -10.28
N GLY A 104 8.00 -7.59 -9.38
CA GLY A 104 9.03 -8.28 -8.65
C GLY A 104 8.60 -8.58 -7.22
N ASP A 105 9.54 -8.80 -6.32
CA ASP A 105 9.28 -9.28 -4.96
C ASP A 105 9.86 -8.37 -3.88
N LEU A 106 9.20 -8.28 -2.72
CA LEU A 106 9.78 -7.80 -1.47
C LEU A 106 10.88 -8.76 -1.00
N THR A 107 11.78 -8.30 -0.16
CA THR A 107 12.83 -9.16 0.42
C THR A 107 12.28 -10.25 1.33
N LEU A 108 11.06 -10.09 1.85
CA LEU A 108 10.40 -11.03 2.74
C LEU A 108 8.90 -11.07 2.48
N ALA A 109 8.32 -12.29 2.42
CA ALA A 109 6.89 -12.49 2.35
C ALA A 109 6.25 -12.09 3.70
N ARG A 110 5.46 -11.00 3.69
CA ARG A 110 4.86 -10.44 4.89
C ARG A 110 3.60 -9.63 4.63
N GLN A 111 2.80 -9.47 5.65
CA GLN A 111 1.85 -8.37 5.71
C GLN A 111 2.61 -7.05 5.68
N THR A 112 2.13 -6.10 4.92
CA THR A 112 2.71 -4.76 4.84
C THR A 112 1.64 -3.73 5.16
N ASP A 113 1.99 -2.68 5.89
CA ASP A 113 1.04 -1.66 6.31
C ASP A 113 1.55 -0.25 6.04
N ALA A 114 2.80 0.03 6.36
CA ALA A 114 3.39 1.35 6.16
C ALA A 114 4.12 1.43 4.83
N THR A 115 3.72 2.40 4.04
CA THR A 115 4.43 2.79 2.82
C THR A 115 4.70 4.29 2.85
N PHE A 116 5.74 4.66 2.16
CA PHE A 116 6.05 6.03 1.81
C PHE A 116 6.82 6.04 0.48
N GLU A 117 6.86 7.15 -0.16
CA GLU A 117 7.47 7.25 -1.48
C GLU A 117 8.26 8.53 -1.70
N SER A 118 9.14 8.47 -2.66
CA SER A 118 9.77 9.62 -3.31
C SER A 118 9.39 9.63 -4.80
N PRO A 119 9.73 10.65 -5.57
CA PRO A 119 9.44 10.65 -7.00
C PRO A 119 10.00 9.46 -7.78
N THR A 120 10.99 8.73 -7.22
CA THR A 120 11.69 7.63 -7.90
C THR A 120 11.59 6.29 -7.18
N ARG A 121 11.23 6.27 -5.89
CA ARG A 121 11.25 5.05 -5.05
C ARG A 121 9.95 4.89 -4.29
N GLY A 122 9.48 3.65 -4.21
CA GLY A 122 8.45 3.21 -3.26
C GLY A 122 9.07 2.39 -2.14
N PHE A 123 8.60 2.55 -0.91
CA PHE A 123 9.12 1.90 0.28
C PHE A 123 8.03 1.15 1.03
N TRP A 124 8.38 0.00 1.60
CA TRP A 124 7.55 -0.78 2.52
C TRP A 124 8.32 -1.00 3.81
N ALA A 125 7.72 -0.64 4.93
CA ALA A 125 8.40 -0.66 6.22
C ALA A 125 7.65 -1.45 7.27
N GLY A 126 8.36 -2.30 7.99
CA GLY A 126 7.82 -3.16 9.03
C GLY A 126 6.92 -4.26 8.47
N GLY A 127 5.94 -4.67 9.26
CA GLY A 127 5.01 -5.73 8.91
C GLY A 127 5.16 -6.97 9.75
N ALA A 128 4.41 -8.02 9.40
CA ALA A 128 4.37 -9.25 10.19
C ALA A 128 4.39 -10.50 9.31
N THR A 129 5.03 -11.56 9.84
CA THR A 129 5.05 -12.91 9.24
C THR A 129 4.36 -13.94 10.13
N GLU A 130 4.11 -15.15 9.60
CA GLU A 130 3.70 -16.35 10.35
C GLU A 130 4.93 -17.22 10.70
N PRO A 131 4.80 -18.12 11.68
CA PRO A 131 3.74 -18.17 12.70
C PRO A 131 4.00 -17.14 13.81
N ASN A 132 3.01 -16.89 14.64
CA ASN A 132 3.12 -16.06 15.86
C ASN A 132 3.24 -14.54 15.63
N SER A 133 2.88 -14.05 14.45
CA SER A 133 2.94 -12.61 14.15
C SER A 133 4.30 -12.02 14.52
N LEU A 134 5.37 -12.61 13.97
CA LEU A 134 6.71 -12.05 14.14
C LEU A 134 6.77 -10.68 13.46
N PHE A 135 7.03 -9.66 14.25
CA PHE A 135 7.11 -8.28 13.76
C PHE A 135 8.49 -7.96 13.24
N HIS A 136 8.53 -7.38 12.06
CA HIS A 136 9.76 -7.04 11.36
C HIS A 136 10.04 -5.54 11.40
N ASP A 137 11.31 -5.19 11.34
CA ASP A 137 11.81 -3.82 11.27
C ASP A 137 12.36 -3.46 9.88
N ASN A 138 12.42 -4.40 8.96
CA ASN A 138 12.90 -4.20 7.59
C ASN A 138 12.21 -3.03 6.89
N ILE A 139 12.98 -2.26 6.15
CA ILE A 139 12.50 -1.27 5.17
C ILE A 139 12.99 -1.72 3.81
N ASP A 140 12.08 -2.14 2.96
CA ASP A 140 12.36 -2.48 1.56
C ASP A 140 12.08 -1.29 0.66
N PHE A 141 12.81 -1.18 -0.46
CA PHE A 141 12.48 -0.21 -1.50
C PHE A 141 12.62 -0.79 -2.90
N VAL A 142 11.86 -0.21 -3.83
CA VAL A 142 12.00 -0.42 -5.27
C VAL A 142 12.23 0.92 -5.98
N ILE A 143 12.88 0.88 -7.15
CA ILE A 143 12.88 1.99 -8.09
C ILE A 143 11.62 1.87 -8.95
N THR A 144 10.63 2.73 -8.74
CA THR A 144 9.29 2.60 -9.35
C THR A 144 9.27 2.64 -10.89
N SER A 145 10.32 3.15 -11.53
CA SER A 145 10.42 3.19 -13.00
C SER A 145 11.00 1.92 -13.63
N THR A 146 11.63 1.04 -12.86
CA THR A 146 12.33 -0.18 -13.35
C THR A 146 11.79 -1.40 -12.64
N LEU A 147 11.40 -2.44 -13.40
CA LEU A 147 10.99 -3.72 -12.82
C LEU A 147 12.15 -4.39 -12.10
N GLY A 148 11.83 -5.16 -11.08
CA GLY A 148 12.79 -5.95 -10.31
C GLY A 148 12.44 -6.03 -8.83
N ASN A 149 13.13 -6.92 -8.16
CA ASN A 149 12.92 -7.17 -6.73
C ASN A 149 13.33 -5.97 -5.88
N ALA A 150 12.69 -5.84 -4.74
CA ALA A 150 13.04 -4.85 -3.75
C ALA A 150 14.44 -5.11 -3.17
N THR A 151 15.05 -4.03 -2.74
CA THR A 151 16.33 -4.03 -2.04
C THR A 151 16.10 -3.57 -0.60
N ASP A 152 16.83 -4.16 0.33
CA ASP A 152 16.86 -3.71 1.72
C ASP A 152 17.43 -2.27 1.78
N PHE A 153 16.68 -1.38 2.44
CA PHE A 153 17.07 0.01 2.69
C PHE A 153 17.68 0.18 4.08
N GLY A 154 17.27 -0.65 5.03
CA GLY A 154 17.64 -0.57 6.43
C GLY A 154 16.48 -0.94 7.35
N ASN A 155 16.55 -0.54 8.61
CA ASN A 155 15.63 -0.99 9.64
C ASN A 155 14.93 0.15 10.38
N LEU A 156 13.72 -0.11 10.83
CA LEU A 156 13.02 0.67 11.84
C LEU A 156 13.70 0.51 13.20
N ILE A 157 13.48 1.45 14.11
CA ILE A 157 13.97 1.35 15.48
C ILE A 157 13.38 0.12 16.21
N THR A 158 12.17 -0.28 15.84
CA THR A 158 11.48 -1.41 16.47
C THR A 158 10.60 -2.11 15.43
N GLY A 159 10.61 -3.44 15.44
CA GLY A 159 9.72 -4.25 14.60
C GLY A 159 8.27 -4.11 15.06
N THR A 160 7.39 -3.72 14.15
CA THR A 160 5.95 -3.53 14.40
C THR A 160 5.15 -3.66 13.12
N PHE A 161 3.82 -3.83 13.27
CA PHE A 161 2.87 -3.73 12.17
C PHE A 161 1.77 -2.67 12.47
N ALA A 162 0.83 -2.48 11.54
CA ALA A 162 -0.23 -1.47 11.64
C ALA A 162 0.32 -0.04 11.82
N ARG A 163 1.36 0.29 11.08
CA ARG A 163 1.94 1.62 11.01
C ARG A 163 1.34 2.42 9.86
N VAL A 164 1.52 3.72 9.94
CA VAL A 164 1.22 4.62 8.83
C VAL A 164 2.50 5.31 8.37
N GLY A 165 2.61 5.52 7.07
CA GLY A 165 3.71 6.25 6.46
C GLY A 165 3.21 7.49 5.73
N CYS A 166 4.04 8.51 5.69
CA CYS A 166 3.89 9.65 4.81
C CYS A 166 5.26 10.18 4.40
N SER A 167 5.31 10.92 3.34
CA SER A 167 6.58 11.42 2.82
C SER A 167 6.45 12.73 2.05
N ASN A 168 7.58 13.32 1.84
CA ASN A 168 7.80 14.31 0.78
C ASN A 168 8.93 13.79 -0.13
N ALA A 169 9.39 14.62 -1.07
CA ALA A 169 10.43 14.22 -2.02
C ALA A 169 11.78 13.82 -1.37
N LEU A 170 12.02 14.18 -0.10
CA LEU A 170 13.32 14.05 0.57
C LEU A 170 13.29 13.16 1.81
N ARG A 171 12.14 13.04 2.49
CA ARG A 171 12.01 12.33 3.77
C ARG A 171 10.73 11.54 3.85
N GLY A 172 10.80 10.30 4.36
CA GLY A 172 9.67 9.52 4.82
C GLY A 172 9.56 9.57 6.34
N LEU A 173 8.34 9.57 6.83
CA LEU A 173 8.02 9.42 8.25
C LEU A 173 7.15 8.18 8.41
N ILE A 174 7.43 7.42 9.45
CA ILE A 174 6.65 6.23 9.83
C ILE A 174 6.30 6.37 11.29
N GLY A 175 5.03 6.28 11.61
CA GLY A 175 4.56 6.49 12.97
C GLY A 175 3.56 5.45 13.43
N GLY A 176 3.41 5.33 14.75
CA GLY A 176 2.49 4.42 15.41
C GLY A 176 2.92 2.97 15.31
N GLY A 177 1.94 2.08 15.37
CA GLY A 177 2.12 0.65 15.21
C GLY A 177 1.84 -0.16 16.47
N TYR A 178 1.63 -1.45 16.24
CA TYR A 178 1.47 -2.46 17.28
C TYR A 178 2.65 -3.42 17.22
N GLY A 179 3.22 -3.76 18.36
CA GLY A 179 4.35 -4.68 18.47
C GLY A 179 4.68 -5.04 19.91
N SER A 180 5.65 -5.91 20.10
CA SER A 180 6.13 -6.23 21.46
C SER A 180 7.23 -5.23 21.87
N PRO A 181 7.19 -4.66 23.11
CA PRO A 181 6.30 -5.09 24.20
C PRO A 181 4.93 -4.41 24.29
N ALA A 182 4.56 -3.47 23.49
CA ALA A 182 3.21 -2.87 23.47
C ALA A 182 3.13 -1.76 22.42
N ASN A 183 1.97 -1.10 22.31
CA ASN A 183 1.75 -0.01 21.36
C ASN A 183 2.91 0.99 21.32
N ASN A 184 3.42 1.23 20.12
CA ASN A 184 4.55 2.12 19.92
C ASN A 184 4.06 3.46 19.37
N ASN A 185 4.40 4.55 20.08
CA ASN A 185 4.09 5.91 19.66
C ASN A 185 5.31 6.66 19.09
N THR A 186 6.35 5.93 18.71
CA THR A 186 7.56 6.51 18.11
C THR A 186 7.30 6.98 16.68
N LEU A 187 7.84 8.14 16.35
CA LEU A 187 7.93 8.69 15.00
C LEU A 187 9.31 8.45 14.40
#